data_06ff370b856db3a2ef4fa2b2846aaa1d
#
_entry.id   06ff370b856db3a2ef4fa2b2846aaa1d
#
_cell.length_a   1.000
_cell.length_b   1.000
_cell.length_c   1.000
_cell.angle_alpha   90.00
_cell.angle_beta   90.00
_cell.angle_gamma   90.00
#
_symmetry.space_group_name_H-M   'P 1'
#
loop_
_entity.id
_entity.type
_entity.pdbx_description
1 polymer ?
#
loop_
_entity_poly.entity_id
_entity_poly.type
_entity_poly.pdbx_seq_one_letter_code
_entity_poly.pdbx_strand_id
1 'polypeptide(L)'
;MSAHSPWKWPVPILSTVFIAAIGMTLWLSQPTSTVTELTAGEQTQVRFTTTSGARLVDGATYGVGTVIVANFDEPVADRAAAERRLSVKTVPSVDGSWYWMDSRHAHWRPQSYYRPGTEVAAAGGDEGTSRVSFVIGESHVSIADDATKQIRVYRNDELVRTIPTSMGMGGSETVAGQTISFWTQPGVYTVMAKADTVVMDSSTYGLPVDSRLGYKLTVKNAVRLTNSGIYVHQLDSTVWAQGKTNTSHGCLNVNADNGRWFYEFSQPGDVFEVRNTGGEPLPIWQNGDWGVPWDKWLGGSALR
;
A
#
# COMPACT_ATOMS: atom_id res chain seq x y z
N MET A 1 -5.27 63.21 -4.10
CA MET A 1 -6.10 63.96 -3.13
C MET A 1 -6.97 62.97 -2.40
N SER A 2 -6.85 62.94 -1.08
CA SER A 2 -7.75 62.45 -0.01
C SER A 2 -8.10 60.97 -0.01
N ALA A 3 -8.06 60.28 1.08
CA ALA A 3 -7.42 60.37 2.42
C ALA A 3 -7.84 59.10 3.13
N HIS A 4 -6.91 58.48 3.82
CA HIS A 4 -7.14 57.32 4.67
C HIS A 4 -7.91 57.70 5.94
N SER A 5 -8.77 56.80 6.42
CA SER A 5 -9.27 56.86 7.79
C SER A 5 -9.08 55.49 8.46
N PRO A 6 -8.40 55.40 9.61
CA PRO A 6 -8.24 54.15 10.34
C PRO A 6 -9.32 53.98 11.39
N TRP A 7 -9.86 52.79 11.48
CA TRP A 7 -10.84 52.38 12.49
C TRP A 7 -10.16 52.09 13.83
N LYS A 8 -10.60 52.78 14.88
CA LYS A 8 -10.14 52.62 16.27
C LYS A 8 -11.07 51.68 17.03
N TRP A 9 -10.49 50.73 17.72
CA TRP A 9 -11.18 49.86 18.69
C TRP A 9 -11.23 50.50 20.06
N PRO A 10 -12.31 50.38 20.85
CA PRO A 10 -12.37 50.90 22.23
C PRO A 10 -11.81 49.86 23.22
N VAL A 11 -11.05 50.35 24.18
CA VAL A 11 -10.50 49.65 25.35
C VAL A 11 -11.56 49.67 26.46
N PRO A 12 -11.88 48.56 27.14
CA PRO A 12 -12.71 48.62 28.34
C PRO A 12 -11.89 48.91 29.60
N ILE A 13 -12.43 49.78 30.42
CA ILE A 13 -11.93 50.30 31.70
C ILE A 13 -12.10 49.22 32.77
N LEU A 14 -11.01 48.89 33.50
CA LEU A 14 -11.05 48.10 34.72
C LEU A 14 -11.60 48.92 35.89
N SER A 15 -12.66 48.45 36.51
CA SER A 15 -13.13 48.96 37.82
C SER A 15 -12.66 48.02 38.93
N THR A 16 -11.78 48.50 39.77
CA THR A 16 -11.30 47.85 40.98
C THR A 16 -12.35 47.98 42.11
N VAL A 17 -12.81 46.83 42.61
CA VAL A 17 -13.60 46.80 43.87
C VAL A 17 -12.78 46.10 44.95
N PHE A 18 -12.42 46.82 46.00
CA PHE A 18 -11.85 46.29 47.23
C PHE A 18 -12.97 45.70 48.11
N ILE A 19 -12.85 44.48 48.52
CA ILE A 19 -13.62 43.91 49.64
C ILE A 19 -12.64 43.24 50.60
N ALA A 20 -12.80 43.72 51.87
CA ALA A 20 -11.95 43.39 53.00
C ALA A 20 -12.08 41.92 53.45
N ALA A 21 -10.96 41.38 53.89
CA ALA A 21 -10.80 40.06 54.42
C ALA A 21 -11.44 39.87 55.80
N ILE A 22 -12.13 38.73 55.96
CA ILE A 22 -12.36 38.15 57.30
C ILE A 22 -11.74 36.74 57.22
N GLY A 23 -10.70 36.53 58.04
CA GLY A 23 -10.01 35.27 58.10
C GLY A 23 -10.85 34.18 58.77
N MET A 24 -10.94 33.05 58.13
CA MET A 24 -11.40 31.80 58.71
C MET A 24 -10.50 30.68 58.20
N THR A 25 -9.56 30.23 59.04
CA THR A 25 -8.67 29.09 58.73
C THR A 25 -9.48 27.81 58.75
N LEU A 26 -9.88 27.38 57.54
CA LEU A 26 -10.35 26.01 57.31
C LEU A 26 -9.17 25.17 56.86
N TRP A 27 -8.78 24.22 57.68
CA TRP A 27 -7.92 23.10 57.29
C TRP A 27 -8.65 22.28 56.23
N LEU A 28 -8.37 22.53 54.97
CA LEU A 28 -8.77 21.66 53.87
C LEU A 28 -7.72 20.58 53.73
N SER A 29 -8.08 19.37 54.13
CA SER A 29 -7.39 18.16 53.74
C SER A 29 -7.32 18.14 52.22
N GLN A 30 -6.14 18.29 51.64
CA GLN A 30 -5.91 18.09 50.22
C GLN A 30 -6.18 16.62 49.92
N PRO A 31 -7.05 16.27 48.95
CA PRO A 31 -7.06 14.92 48.46
C PRO A 31 -5.70 14.69 47.79
N THR A 32 -4.93 13.78 48.32
CA THR A 32 -3.78 13.19 47.62
C THR A 32 -4.32 12.60 46.32
N SER A 33 -4.18 13.36 45.25
CA SER A 33 -4.30 12.78 43.92
C SER A 33 -3.23 11.71 43.82
N THR A 34 -3.59 10.48 44.09
CA THR A 34 -2.84 9.33 43.59
C THR A 34 -2.81 9.49 42.08
N VAL A 35 -1.69 9.99 41.58
CA VAL A 35 -1.31 9.78 40.19
C VAL A 35 -1.25 8.25 40.07
N THR A 36 -2.32 7.67 39.57
CA THR A 36 -2.28 6.29 39.11
C THR A 36 -1.27 6.32 37.98
N GLU A 37 -0.06 5.90 38.30
CA GLU A 37 0.91 5.53 37.30
C GLU A 37 0.21 4.52 36.39
N LEU A 38 -0.14 4.93 35.17
CA LEU A 38 -0.60 4.05 34.12
C LEU A 38 0.58 3.15 33.74
N THR A 39 0.90 2.19 34.58
CA THR A 39 1.66 1.00 34.24
C THR A 39 0.69 -0.01 33.61
N ALA A 40 0.09 0.37 32.53
CA ALA A 40 -0.39 -0.58 31.57
C ALA A 40 0.57 -0.45 30.38
N GLY A 41 1.41 -1.44 30.18
CA GLY A 41 1.91 -1.71 28.86
C GLY A 41 0.68 -1.89 27.98
N GLU A 42 0.30 -0.83 27.29
CA GLU A 42 -0.79 -0.87 26.32
C GLU A 42 -0.42 -1.95 25.33
N GLN A 43 -1.18 -3.06 25.36
CA GLN A 43 -0.93 -4.23 24.53
C GLN A 43 -1.20 -3.83 23.10
N THR A 44 -0.17 -3.37 22.39
CA THR A 44 -0.30 -3.02 20.98
C THR A 44 -0.67 -4.26 20.19
N GLN A 45 -1.92 -4.32 19.74
CA GLN A 45 -2.38 -5.41 18.91
C GLN A 45 -1.74 -5.31 17.52
N VAL A 46 -1.35 -6.44 16.98
CA VAL A 46 -0.85 -6.54 15.62
C VAL A 46 -1.76 -7.42 14.77
N ARG A 47 -1.99 -7.01 13.54
CA ARG A 47 -2.75 -7.78 12.55
C ARG A 47 -1.88 -8.03 11.34
N PHE A 48 -1.87 -9.26 10.83
CA PHE A 48 -1.16 -9.60 9.62
C PHE A 48 -2.06 -9.46 8.39
N THR A 49 -1.58 -8.69 7.41
CA THR A 49 -2.28 -8.45 6.14
C THR A 49 -1.33 -8.64 4.96
N THR A 50 -1.89 -8.66 3.76
CA THR A 50 -1.15 -8.44 2.52
C THR A 50 -0.87 -6.95 2.32
N THR A 51 -0.12 -6.58 1.30
CA THR A 51 0.13 -5.17 0.90
C THR A 51 -1.15 -4.42 0.50
N SER A 52 -2.24 -5.14 0.18
CA SER A 52 -3.56 -4.53 -0.08
C SER A 52 -4.33 -4.13 1.19
N GLY A 53 -3.81 -4.46 2.38
CA GLY A 53 -4.53 -4.31 3.65
C GLY A 53 -5.53 -5.43 3.95
N ALA A 54 -5.74 -6.38 3.02
CA ALA A 54 -6.57 -7.55 3.26
C ALA A 54 -5.92 -8.47 4.31
N ARG A 55 -6.67 -8.93 5.30
CA ARG A 55 -6.16 -9.87 6.31
C ARG A 55 -5.62 -11.14 5.64
N LEU A 56 -4.46 -11.58 6.10
CA LEU A 56 -4.01 -12.93 5.79
C LEU A 56 -4.95 -13.93 6.46
N VAL A 57 -5.32 -14.97 5.72
CA VAL A 57 -6.31 -15.97 6.14
C VAL A 57 -5.59 -17.27 6.45
N ASP A 58 -5.92 -17.85 7.59
CA ASP A 58 -5.34 -19.12 8.03
C ASP A 58 -5.70 -20.24 7.06
N GLY A 59 -4.71 -21.05 6.68
CA GLY A 59 -4.87 -22.13 5.71
C GLY A 59 -5.04 -21.71 4.25
N ALA A 60 -5.04 -20.40 3.94
CA ALA A 60 -5.16 -19.93 2.55
C ALA A 60 -3.88 -20.17 1.72
N THR A 61 -4.01 -20.01 0.40
CA THR A 61 -2.90 -20.07 -0.55
C THR A 61 -2.62 -18.67 -1.12
N TYR A 62 -1.33 -18.30 -1.18
CA TYR A 62 -0.86 -17.03 -1.71
C TYR A 62 0.26 -17.23 -2.73
N GLY A 63 0.53 -16.21 -3.55
CA GLY A 63 1.57 -16.24 -4.57
C GLY A 63 3.00 -16.15 -3.99
N VAL A 64 3.98 -16.49 -4.85
CA VAL A 64 5.41 -16.57 -4.47
C VAL A 64 6.05 -15.23 -4.08
N GLY A 65 5.42 -14.11 -4.41
CA GLY A 65 5.88 -12.76 -4.05
C GLY A 65 5.20 -12.18 -2.81
N THR A 66 4.47 -12.97 -2.03
CA THR A 66 3.70 -12.46 -0.88
C THR A 66 4.59 -11.73 0.12
N VAL A 67 4.18 -10.52 0.45
CA VAL A 67 4.75 -9.69 1.52
C VAL A 67 3.78 -9.74 2.70
N ILE A 68 4.30 -10.00 3.89
CA ILE A 68 3.53 -10.01 5.13
C ILE A 68 3.60 -8.61 5.74
N VAL A 69 2.47 -7.98 5.97
CA VAL A 69 2.41 -6.67 6.63
C VAL A 69 1.92 -6.84 8.07
N ALA A 70 2.76 -6.49 9.02
CA ALA A 70 2.35 -6.34 10.42
C ALA A 70 1.77 -4.93 10.61
N ASN A 71 0.45 -4.86 10.84
CA ASN A 71 -0.26 -3.62 11.11
C ASN A 71 -0.50 -3.50 12.61
N PHE A 72 0.05 -2.48 13.21
CA PHE A 72 -0.16 -2.13 14.60
C PHE A 72 -1.32 -1.14 14.72
N ASP A 73 -2.22 -1.36 15.66
CA ASP A 73 -3.39 -0.51 15.89
C ASP A 73 -3.00 0.86 16.46
N GLU A 74 -1.85 0.96 17.17
CA GLU A 74 -1.28 2.21 17.65
C GLU A 74 0.14 2.46 17.12
N PRO A 75 0.61 3.74 17.03
CA PRO A 75 1.97 4.05 16.64
C PRO A 75 2.99 3.42 17.59
N VAL A 76 3.94 2.67 17.04
CA VAL A 76 5.00 2.00 17.80
C VAL A 76 6.13 2.97 18.11
N ALA A 77 6.34 3.28 19.39
CA ALA A 77 7.43 4.15 19.84
C ALA A 77 8.79 3.41 19.82
N ASP A 78 8.83 2.19 20.37
CA ASP A 78 10.02 1.31 20.34
C ASP A 78 9.84 0.21 19.31
N ARG A 79 10.22 0.53 18.05
CA ARG A 79 10.16 -0.41 16.92
C ARG A 79 11.04 -1.64 17.15
N ALA A 80 12.18 -1.48 17.82
CA ALA A 80 13.09 -2.60 18.09
C ALA A 80 12.46 -3.61 19.06
N ALA A 81 11.80 -3.13 20.11
CA ALA A 81 11.08 -4.00 21.04
C ALA A 81 9.89 -4.70 20.35
N ALA A 82 9.13 -3.97 19.53
CA ALA A 82 8.02 -4.54 18.77
C ALA A 82 8.50 -5.59 17.75
N GLU A 83 9.56 -5.31 17.00
CA GLU A 83 10.10 -6.24 15.99
C GLU A 83 10.60 -7.54 16.61
N ARG A 84 11.21 -7.49 17.81
CA ARG A 84 11.60 -8.72 18.55
C ARG A 84 10.43 -9.63 18.90
N ARG A 85 9.19 -9.09 18.94
CA ARG A 85 7.97 -9.85 19.20
C ARG A 85 7.31 -10.37 17.93
N LEU A 86 7.78 -9.93 16.76
CA LEU A 86 7.35 -10.45 15.47
C LEU A 86 8.19 -11.65 15.08
N SER A 87 7.56 -12.68 14.56
CA SER A 87 8.26 -13.84 14.02
C SER A 87 7.61 -14.31 12.72
N VAL A 88 8.42 -14.69 11.75
CA VAL A 88 7.98 -15.41 10.55
C VAL A 88 8.82 -16.69 10.46
N LYS A 89 8.16 -17.81 10.40
CA LYS A 89 8.76 -19.14 10.22
C LYS A 89 8.29 -19.73 8.91
N THR A 90 9.18 -20.36 8.19
CA THR A 90 8.88 -21.00 6.89
C THR A 90 9.42 -22.40 6.83
N VAL A 91 8.75 -23.27 6.09
CA VAL A 91 9.18 -24.64 5.79
C VAL A 91 9.08 -24.87 4.27
N PRO A 92 10.21 -25.01 3.54
CA PRO A 92 11.60 -24.90 4.02
C PRO A 92 11.94 -23.50 4.54
N SER A 93 12.95 -23.40 5.42
CA SER A 93 13.41 -22.12 5.97
C SER A 93 13.95 -21.20 4.87
N VAL A 94 13.57 -19.92 4.92
CA VAL A 94 14.08 -18.86 4.03
C VAL A 94 14.59 -17.68 4.84
N ASP A 95 15.64 -17.02 4.35
CA ASP A 95 16.11 -15.77 4.93
C ASP A 95 15.14 -14.64 4.56
N GLY A 96 14.69 -13.91 5.57
CA GLY A 96 13.77 -12.78 5.42
C GLY A 96 14.02 -11.70 6.45
N SER A 97 13.49 -10.52 6.24
CA SER A 97 13.65 -9.39 7.15
C SER A 97 12.42 -8.48 7.15
N TRP A 98 12.21 -7.81 8.27
CA TRP A 98 11.25 -6.72 8.37
C TRP A 98 11.83 -5.44 7.80
N TYR A 99 10.94 -4.58 7.30
CA TYR A 99 11.20 -3.21 6.87
C TYR A 99 10.07 -2.32 7.40
N TRP A 100 10.39 -1.34 8.23
CA TRP A 100 9.41 -0.40 8.77
C TRP A 100 9.07 0.67 7.75
N MET A 101 7.84 0.67 7.26
CA MET A 101 7.31 1.68 6.35
C MET A 101 7.03 3.00 7.08
N ASP A 102 6.47 2.89 8.30
CA ASP A 102 6.14 4.00 9.18
C ASP A 102 6.06 3.52 10.65
N SER A 103 5.40 4.29 11.53
CA SER A 103 5.25 3.91 12.95
C SER A 103 4.22 2.81 13.20
N ARG A 104 3.42 2.42 12.21
CA ARG A 104 2.33 1.43 12.35
C ARG A 104 2.48 0.21 11.46
N HIS A 105 3.36 0.26 10.45
CA HIS A 105 3.45 -0.77 9.43
C HIS A 105 4.87 -1.28 9.27
N ALA A 106 5.07 -2.56 9.50
CA ALA A 106 6.29 -3.27 9.16
C ALA A 106 5.99 -4.34 8.12
N HIS A 107 6.76 -4.34 7.03
CA HIS A 107 6.65 -5.28 5.92
C HIS A 107 7.73 -6.34 6.05
N TRP A 108 7.38 -7.60 5.87
CA TRP A 108 8.33 -8.71 5.84
C TRP A 108 8.29 -9.39 4.49
N ARG A 109 9.45 -9.61 3.91
CA ARG A 109 9.63 -10.48 2.75
C ARG A 109 10.91 -11.29 2.84
N PRO A 110 11.00 -12.46 2.16
CA PRO A 110 12.25 -13.16 1.99
C PRO A 110 13.20 -12.40 1.05
N GLN A 111 14.47 -12.80 1.03
CA GLN A 111 15.45 -12.24 0.11
C GLN A 111 15.10 -12.51 -1.35
N SER A 112 14.59 -13.70 -1.64
CA SER A 112 14.11 -14.13 -2.96
C SER A 112 12.65 -14.60 -2.84
N TYR A 113 11.95 -14.70 -3.96
CA TYR A 113 10.58 -15.25 -3.96
C TYR A 113 10.53 -16.60 -3.27
N TYR A 114 9.41 -16.88 -2.62
CA TYR A 114 9.20 -18.19 -2.02
C TYR A 114 9.21 -19.29 -3.08
N ARG A 115 9.59 -20.50 -2.66
CA ARG A 115 9.37 -21.70 -3.46
C ARG A 115 7.92 -22.14 -3.34
N PRO A 116 7.31 -22.67 -4.42
CA PRO A 116 6.01 -23.34 -4.33
C PRO A 116 5.96 -24.37 -3.22
N GLY A 117 4.84 -24.45 -2.52
CA GLY A 117 4.63 -25.38 -1.42
C GLY A 117 5.26 -24.94 -0.09
N THR A 118 5.92 -23.77 -0.02
CA THR A 118 6.44 -23.25 1.26
C THR A 118 5.30 -23.00 2.22
N GLU A 119 5.37 -23.57 3.42
CA GLU A 119 4.50 -23.24 4.53
C GLU A 119 5.04 -22.02 5.26
N VAL A 120 4.18 -21.06 5.58
CA VAL A 120 4.53 -19.80 6.22
C VAL A 120 3.68 -19.62 7.47
N ALA A 121 4.31 -19.33 8.62
CA ALA A 121 3.64 -18.98 9.85
C ALA A 121 4.17 -17.65 10.38
N ALA A 122 3.30 -16.66 10.53
CA ALA A 122 3.59 -15.38 11.14
C ALA A 122 2.94 -15.29 12.53
N ALA A 123 3.67 -14.75 13.50
CA ALA A 123 3.14 -14.50 14.84
C ALA A 123 3.67 -13.17 15.37
N GLY A 124 2.88 -12.50 16.22
CA GLY A 124 3.22 -11.22 16.82
C GLY A 124 2.29 -10.82 17.94
N GLY A 125 2.56 -9.66 18.53
CA GLY A 125 1.86 -9.18 19.72
C GLY A 125 2.39 -9.78 21.01
N ASP A 126 1.77 -9.43 22.12
CA ASP A 126 2.14 -9.97 23.43
C ASP A 126 1.82 -11.48 23.46
N GLU A 127 2.82 -12.27 23.86
CA GLU A 127 2.76 -13.74 23.90
C GLU A 127 2.35 -14.40 22.55
N GLY A 128 2.52 -13.72 21.41
CA GLY A 128 2.13 -14.24 20.10
C GLY A 128 0.60 -14.39 19.94
N THR A 129 -0.17 -13.46 20.50
CA THR A 129 -1.64 -13.46 20.44
C THR A 129 -2.20 -13.38 19.03
N SER A 130 -1.48 -12.73 18.11
CA SER A 130 -1.82 -12.70 16.68
C SER A 130 -1.02 -13.75 15.93
N ARG A 131 -1.72 -14.66 15.25
CA ARG A 131 -1.09 -15.72 14.45
C ARG A 131 -1.83 -15.92 13.14
N VAL A 132 -1.10 -16.32 12.12
CA VAL A 132 -1.65 -16.78 10.85
C VAL A 132 -0.67 -17.75 10.21
N SER A 133 -1.18 -18.80 9.58
CA SER A 133 -0.41 -19.74 8.77
C SER A 133 -1.06 -19.90 7.41
N PHE A 134 -0.24 -20.00 6.36
CA PHE A 134 -0.69 -20.13 4.98
C PHE A 134 0.34 -20.87 4.14
N VAL A 135 -0.03 -21.23 2.92
CA VAL A 135 0.82 -21.98 1.99
C VAL A 135 1.08 -21.13 0.75
N ILE A 136 2.29 -21.22 0.21
CA ILE A 136 2.65 -20.64 -1.09
C ILE A 136 2.24 -21.59 -2.20
N GLY A 137 1.44 -21.08 -3.14
CA GLY A 137 0.98 -21.81 -4.31
C GLY A 137 2.04 -22.01 -5.38
N GLU A 138 1.60 -22.34 -6.60
CA GLU A 138 2.47 -22.40 -7.77
C GLU A 138 3.15 -21.06 -8.02
N SER A 139 4.32 -21.08 -8.65
CA SER A 139 5.02 -19.85 -9.05
C SER A 139 4.32 -19.23 -10.26
N HIS A 140 3.63 -18.12 -10.04
CA HIS A 140 3.07 -17.29 -11.09
C HIS A 140 3.87 -15.99 -11.19
N VAL A 141 4.53 -15.79 -12.33
CA VAL A 141 5.31 -14.59 -12.64
C VAL A 141 4.86 -14.04 -13.97
N SER A 142 4.43 -12.78 -13.98
CA SER A 142 4.03 -12.06 -15.18
C SER A 142 5.02 -10.92 -15.45
N ILE A 143 5.42 -10.77 -16.73
CA ILE A 143 6.36 -9.73 -17.16
C ILE A 143 5.72 -8.92 -18.28
N ALA A 144 5.32 -7.69 -17.97
CA ALA A 144 4.86 -6.72 -18.95
C ALA A 144 6.05 -5.90 -19.46
N ASP A 145 6.24 -5.93 -20.77
CA ASP A 145 7.36 -5.27 -21.43
C ASP A 145 6.84 -4.21 -22.41
N ASP A 146 7.11 -2.93 -22.10
CA ASP A 146 6.67 -1.82 -22.93
C ASP A 146 7.33 -1.79 -24.32
N ALA A 147 8.52 -2.33 -24.47
CA ALA A 147 9.20 -2.40 -25.78
C ALA A 147 8.43 -3.33 -26.74
N THR A 148 7.78 -4.39 -26.24
CA THR A 148 7.03 -5.37 -27.03
C THR A 148 5.51 -5.18 -26.95
N LYS A 149 5.01 -4.39 -26.01
CA LYS A 149 3.59 -4.21 -25.70
C LYS A 149 2.90 -5.55 -25.36
N GLN A 150 3.63 -6.42 -24.64
CA GLN A 150 3.17 -7.76 -24.29
C GLN A 150 3.35 -8.03 -22.81
N ILE A 151 2.45 -8.83 -22.25
CA ILE A 151 2.61 -9.48 -20.95
C ILE A 151 2.92 -10.95 -21.21
N ARG A 152 4.09 -11.42 -20.78
CA ARG A 152 4.45 -12.84 -20.76
C ARG A 152 4.14 -13.42 -19.40
N VAL A 153 3.32 -14.45 -19.36
CA VAL A 153 2.85 -15.07 -18.11
C VAL A 153 3.48 -16.45 -17.99
N TYR A 154 4.15 -16.66 -16.86
CA TYR A 154 4.84 -17.89 -16.53
C TYR A 154 4.18 -18.60 -15.36
N ARG A 155 4.14 -19.95 -15.42
CA ARG A 155 3.79 -20.84 -14.33
C ARG A 155 4.96 -21.80 -14.12
N ASN A 156 5.55 -21.81 -12.92
CA ASN A 156 6.69 -22.66 -12.58
C ASN A 156 7.80 -22.56 -13.64
N ASP A 157 8.14 -21.33 -14.05
CA ASP A 157 9.13 -20.98 -15.08
C ASP A 157 8.76 -21.35 -16.54
N GLU A 158 7.61 -21.99 -16.76
CA GLU A 158 7.09 -22.28 -18.09
C GLU A 158 6.23 -21.11 -18.61
N LEU A 159 6.47 -20.66 -19.86
CA LEU A 159 5.65 -19.65 -20.51
C LEU A 159 4.30 -20.26 -20.90
N VAL A 160 3.22 -19.84 -20.19
CA VAL A 160 1.88 -20.39 -20.42
C VAL A 160 1.00 -19.47 -21.27
N ARG A 161 1.31 -18.17 -21.33
CA ARG A 161 0.56 -17.24 -22.18
C ARG A 161 1.35 -15.98 -22.50
N THR A 162 1.14 -15.46 -23.72
CA THR A 162 1.59 -14.12 -24.13
C THR A 162 0.35 -13.29 -24.46
N ILE A 163 0.21 -12.14 -23.79
CA ILE A 163 -0.99 -11.28 -23.85
C ILE A 163 -0.60 -9.93 -24.46
N PRO A 164 -1.13 -9.57 -25.64
CA PRO A 164 -1.01 -8.21 -26.14
C PRO A 164 -1.67 -7.21 -25.18
N THR A 165 -0.97 -6.13 -24.84
CA THR A 165 -1.46 -5.11 -23.91
C THR A 165 -1.26 -3.70 -24.43
N SER A 166 -2.03 -2.74 -23.91
CA SER A 166 -1.84 -1.30 -24.08
C SER A 166 -1.72 -0.69 -22.68
N MET A 167 -0.56 -0.12 -22.39
CA MET A 167 -0.19 0.40 -21.07
C MET A 167 -0.35 1.94 -20.98
N GLY A 168 0.20 2.53 -19.95
CA GLY A 168 0.22 3.98 -19.73
C GLY A 168 0.81 4.73 -20.93
N MET A 169 0.05 5.71 -21.47
CA MET A 169 0.40 6.44 -22.69
C MET A 169 1.65 7.32 -22.55
N GLY A 170 2.15 7.50 -21.34
CA GLY A 170 3.27 8.37 -21.06
C GLY A 170 2.90 9.85 -20.95
N GLY A 171 3.91 10.66 -20.61
CA GLY A 171 3.69 12.07 -20.33
C GLY A 171 3.00 12.32 -18.98
N SER A 172 2.56 13.57 -18.80
CA SER A 172 1.87 13.99 -17.57
C SER A 172 0.96 15.19 -17.87
N GLU A 173 0.02 15.45 -16.96
CA GLU A 173 -0.81 16.66 -16.92
C GLU A 173 -0.73 17.30 -15.53
N THR A 174 -0.69 18.64 -15.47
CA THR A 174 -0.71 19.35 -14.20
C THR A 174 -2.09 19.96 -13.97
N VAL A 175 -2.76 19.53 -12.92
CA VAL A 175 -4.08 19.99 -12.53
C VAL A 175 -4.02 20.54 -11.11
N ALA A 176 -4.44 21.78 -10.91
CA ALA A 176 -4.44 22.46 -9.60
C ALA A 176 -3.07 22.39 -8.87
N GLY A 177 -1.97 22.43 -9.62
CA GLY A 177 -0.60 22.34 -9.06
C GLY A 177 -0.10 20.93 -8.77
N GLN A 178 -0.91 19.89 -8.98
CA GLN A 178 -0.50 18.49 -8.89
C GLN A 178 -0.16 17.93 -10.27
N THR A 179 1.02 17.34 -10.42
CA THR A 179 1.41 16.65 -11.65
C THR A 179 0.95 15.21 -11.61
N ILE A 180 0.15 14.82 -12.58
CA ILE A 180 -0.42 13.47 -12.76
C ILE A 180 0.34 12.80 -13.89
N SER A 181 1.06 11.74 -13.60
CA SER A 181 1.81 10.93 -14.57
C SER A 181 0.90 9.88 -15.21
N PHE A 182 1.06 9.68 -16.53
CA PHE A 182 0.33 8.66 -17.28
C PHE A 182 1.19 7.46 -17.67
N TRP A 183 2.33 7.29 -17.04
CA TRP A 183 3.16 6.12 -17.22
C TRP A 183 2.70 4.94 -16.35
N THR A 184 2.78 3.72 -16.89
CA THR A 184 2.86 2.54 -16.04
C THR A 184 4.26 2.51 -15.44
N GLN A 185 4.39 2.60 -14.13
CA GLN A 185 5.70 2.68 -13.46
C GLN A 185 6.49 1.39 -13.65
N PRO A 186 7.79 1.43 -14.02
CA PRO A 186 8.61 0.23 -14.07
C PRO A 186 8.92 -0.27 -12.66
N GLY A 187 8.94 -1.59 -12.46
CA GLY A 187 9.23 -2.20 -11.17
C GLY A 187 8.58 -3.55 -10.97
N VAL A 188 8.70 -4.08 -9.76
CA VAL A 188 8.13 -5.36 -9.38
C VAL A 188 6.98 -5.15 -8.41
N TYR A 189 5.82 -5.54 -8.84
CA TYR A 189 4.55 -5.52 -8.12
C TYR A 189 4.20 -6.91 -7.61
N THR A 190 3.26 -7.00 -6.69
CA THR A 190 2.51 -8.23 -6.44
C THR A 190 1.03 -8.02 -6.74
N VAL A 191 0.33 -9.06 -7.15
CA VAL A 191 -1.12 -9.01 -7.27
C VAL A 191 -1.72 -8.72 -5.89
N MET A 192 -2.48 -7.63 -5.79
CA MET A 192 -3.05 -7.19 -4.52
C MET A 192 -4.45 -7.73 -4.28
N ALA A 193 -5.31 -7.64 -5.29
CA ALA A 193 -6.71 -8.02 -5.22
C ALA A 193 -7.29 -8.22 -6.62
N LYS A 194 -8.47 -8.84 -6.68
CA LYS A 194 -9.24 -9.03 -7.93
C LYS A 194 -10.66 -8.56 -7.73
N ALA A 195 -11.26 -8.01 -8.78
CA ALA A 195 -12.66 -7.65 -8.81
C ALA A 195 -13.26 -7.93 -10.19
N ASP A 196 -14.46 -8.52 -10.23
CA ASP A 196 -15.16 -8.79 -11.48
C ASP A 196 -15.43 -7.49 -12.25
N THR A 197 -15.71 -6.42 -11.53
CA THR A 197 -16.03 -5.10 -12.06
C THR A 197 -15.48 -3.99 -11.18
N VAL A 198 -14.87 -2.97 -11.81
CA VAL A 198 -14.38 -1.76 -11.14
C VAL A 198 -14.85 -0.52 -11.91
N VAL A 199 -15.32 0.48 -11.19
CA VAL A 199 -15.54 1.83 -11.75
C VAL A 199 -14.22 2.59 -11.68
N MET A 200 -13.65 2.90 -12.82
CA MET A 200 -12.47 3.74 -12.98
C MET A 200 -12.93 5.19 -13.14
N ASP A 201 -12.54 6.06 -12.23
CA ASP A 201 -12.94 7.46 -12.18
C ASP A 201 -11.69 8.33 -11.98
N SER A 202 -11.33 9.11 -13.00
CA SER A 202 -10.12 9.93 -12.99
C SER A 202 -10.11 11.01 -11.92
N SER A 203 -11.29 11.42 -11.43
CA SER A 203 -11.38 12.41 -10.35
C SER A 203 -10.81 11.91 -9.03
N THR A 204 -10.76 10.60 -8.83
CA THR A 204 -10.21 9.98 -7.59
C THR A 204 -8.71 10.23 -7.38
N TYR A 205 -7.98 10.57 -8.45
CA TYR A 205 -6.56 10.94 -8.37
C TYR A 205 -6.28 12.36 -8.84
N GLY A 206 -7.34 13.22 -8.94
CA GLY A 206 -7.22 14.65 -9.19
C GLY A 206 -7.40 15.10 -10.63
N LEU A 207 -7.68 14.19 -11.58
CA LEU A 207 -7.97 14.55 -12.98
C LEU A 207 -9.49 14.66 -13.19
N PRO A 208 -10.05 15.88 -13.43
CA PRO A 208 -11.50 16.05 -13.60
C PRO A 208 -12.04 15.19 -14.74
N VAL A 209 -13.20 14.53 -14.52
CA VAL A 209 -13.82 13.62 -15.50
C VAL A 209 -14.15 14.32 -16.83
N ASP A 210 -14.53 15.60 -16.76
CA ASP A 210 -14.87 16.44 -17.91
C ASP A 210 -13.66 17.11 -18.58
N SER A 211 -12.45 16.90 -18.07
CA SER A 211 -11.22 17.37 -18.72
C SER A 211 -10.92 16.55 -19.97
N ARG A 212 -10.03 17.11 -20.85
CA ARG A 212 -9.65 16.46 -22.13
C ARG A 212 -9.17 15.01 -21.99
N LEU A 213 -8.52 14.68 -20.90
CA LEU A 213 -8.00 13.33 -20.59
C LEU A 213 -8.78 12.67 -19.45
N GLY A 214 -9.81 13.34 -18.91
CA GLY A 214 -10.67 12.78 -17.88
C GLY A 214 -11.50 11.61 -18.37
N TYR A 215 -11.89 10.73 -17.46
CA TYR A 215 -12.75 9.59 -17.77
C TYR A 215 -13.51 9.09 -16.54
N LYS A 216 -14.64 8.46 -16.83
CA LYS A 216 -15.34 7.60 -15.89
C LYS A 216 -15.91 6.41 -16.67
N LEU A 217 -15.43 5.21 -16.37
CA LEU A 217 -15.81 4.00 -17.09
C LEU A 217 -15.79 2.78 -16.18
N THR A 218 -16.54 1.76 -16.57
CA THR A 218 -16.58 0.48 -15.87
C THR A 218 -15.74 -0.53 -16.63
N VAL A 219 -14.78 -1.15 -15.93
CA VAL A 219 -13.93 -2.22 -16.45
C VAL A 219 -14.29 -3.55 -15.81
N LYS A 220 -13.97 -4.65 -16.49
CA LYS A 220 -14.21 -6.02 -16.02
C LYS A 220 -12.90 -6.77 -15.83
N ASN A 221 -12.97 -7.88 -15.10
CA ASN A 221 -11.83 -8.79 -14.88
C ASN A 221 -10.58 -8.02 -14.41
N ALA A 222 -10.75 -7.21 -13.37
CA ALA A 222 -9.73 -6.29 -12.88
C ALA A 222 -8.81 -6.95 -11.84
N VAL A 223 -7.51 -6.99 -12.12
CA VAL A 223 -6.45 -7.46 -11.21
C VAL A 223 -5.63 -6.26 -10.76
N ARG A 224 -5.73 -5.92 -9.47
CA ARG A 224 -5.10 -4.73 -8.88
C ARG A 224 -3.63 -4.96 -8.60
N LEU A 225 -2.79 -3.99 -8.97
CA LEU A 225 -1.34 -4.03 -8.80
C LEU A 225 -0.79 -2.95 -7.84
N THR A 226 -1.47 -1.79 -7.71
CA THR A 226 -0.99 -0.70 -6.83
C THR A 226 -2.07 -0.13 -5.94
N ASN A 227 -1.62 0.56 -4.88
CA ASN A 227 -2.51 1.36 -4.03
C ASN A 227 -3.12 2.55 -4.80
N SER A 228 -2.39 3.12 -5.77
CA SER A 228 -2.86 4.23 -6.62
C SER A 228 -3.87 3.82 -7.69
N GLY A 229 -4.16 2.52 -7.87
CA GLY A 229 -5.19 2.06 -8.79
C GLY A 229 -4.68 1.69 -10.18
N ILE A 230 -3.48 1.15 -10.31
CA ILE A 230 -3.04 0.46 -11.53
C ILE A 230 -3.55 -0.98 -11.51
N TYR A 231 -4.14 -1.41 -12.63
CA TYR A 231 -4.72 -2.73 -12.83
C TYR A 231 -4.30 -3.32 -14.17
N VAL A 232 -4.30 -4.65 -14.27
CA VAL A 232 -4.53 -5.36 -15.53
C VAL A 232 -6.04 -5.57 -15.62
N HIS A 233 -6.69 -5.12 -16.70
CA HIS A 233 -8.14 -5.25 -16.84
C HIS A 233 -8.62 -5.35 -18.29
N GLN A 234 -9.79 -5.92 -18.48
CA GLN A 234 -10.46 -5.95 -19.78
C GLN A 234 -10.86 -4.53 -20.21
N LEU A 235 -10.49 -4.16 -21.44
CA LEU A 235 -11.00 -2.95 -22.10
C LEU A 235 -11.04 -3.17 -23.63
N ASP A 236 -12.19 -3.63 -24.13
CA ASP A 236 -12.34 -4.02 -25.53
C ASP A 236 -12.27 -2.83 -26.49
N SER A 237 -12.63 -1.62 -26.06
CA SER A 237 -12.51 -0.40 -26.86
C SER A 237 -11.08 -0.05 -27.28
N THR A 238 -10.07 -0.64 -26.63
CA THR A 238 -8.65 -0.43 -26.92
C THR A 238 -7.96 -1.63 -27.61
N VAL A 239 -8.71 -2.63 -28.08
CA VAL A 239 -8.13 -3.82 -28.77
C VAL A 239 -7.26 -3.43 -29.96
N TRP A 240 -7.61 -2.35 -30.69
CA TRP A 240 -6.81 -1.82 -31.79
C TRP A 240 -5.40 -1.37 -31.37
N ALA A 241 -5.20 -0.99 -30.11
CA ALA A 241 -3.94 -0.51 -29.55
C ALA A 241 -3.12 -1.61 -28.87
N GLN A 242 -3.78 -2.68 -28.38
CA GLN A 242 -3.13 -3.76 -27.64
C GLN A 242 -2.08 -4.48 -28.50
N GLY A 243 -0.86 -4.58 -27.98
CA GLY A 243 0.30 -5.08 -28.72
C GLY A 243 0.94 -4.09 -29.69
N LYS A 244 0.49 -2.83 -29.73
CA LYS A 244 0.94 -1.83 -30.72
C LYS A 244 1.32 -0.48 -30.07
N THR A 245 0.44 0.10 -29.28
CA THR A 245 0.62 1.43 -28.68
C THR A 245 -0.05 1.52 -27.33
N ASN A 246 0.36 2.52 -26.54
CA ASN A 246 -0.15 2.79 -25.21
C ASN A 246 -1.24 3.84 -25.22
N THR A 247 -2.31 3.66 -24.45
CA THR A 247 -3.49 4.54 -24.47
C THR A 247 -4.06 4.82 -23.07
N SER A 248 -3.58 4.18 -22.02
CA SER A 248 -4.14 4.32 -20.67
C SER A 248 -3.42 5.41 -19.85
N HIS A 249 -3.91 5.65 -18.64
CA HIS A 249 -3.28 6.52 -17.64
C HIS A 249 -2.41 5.76 -16.63
N GLY A 250 -2.00 4.52 -16.98
CA GLY A 250 -1.15 3.67 -16.16
C GLY A 250 -1.60 2.21 -16.11
N CYS A 251 -2.89 1.90 -16.28
CA CYS A 251 -3.39 0.54 -16.32
C CYS A 251 -2.92 -0.24 -17.56
N LEU A 252 -2.99 -1.57 -17.48
CA LEU A 252 -2.66 -2.47 -18.58
C LEU A 252 -3.97 -3.01 -19.18
N ASN A 253 -4.35 -2.47 -20.33
CA ASN A 253 -5.57 -2.86 -21.04
C ASN A 253 -5.35 -4.14 -21.84
N VAL A 254 -6.25 -5.10 -21.72
CA VAL A 254 -6.27 -6.35 -22.45
C VAL A 254 -7.67 -6.65 -23.00
N ASN A 255 -7.81 -7.54 -24.00
CA ASN A 255 -9.10 -7.93 -24.52
C ASN A 255 -9.87 -8.85 -23.56
N ALA A 256 -11.14 -9.13 -23.86
CA ALA A 256 -12.04 -9.90 -23.01
C ALA A 256 -11.50 -11.31 -22.68
N ASP A 257 -10.99 -12.04 -23.67
CA ASP A 257 -10.46 -13.39 -23.46
C ASP A 257 -9.23 -13.39 -22.54
N ASN A 258 -8.27 -12.51 -22.82
CA ASN A 258 -7.07 -12.37 -22.01
C ASN A 258 -7.36 -11.80 -20.61
N GLY A 259 -8.30 -10.86 -20.49
CA GLY A 259 -8.69 -10.29 -19.20
C GLY A 259 -9.32 -11.34 -18.28
N ARG A 260 -10.27 -12.12 -18.81
CA ARG A 260 -10.88 -13.23 -18.07
C ARG A 260 -9.85 -14.26 -17.64
N TRP A 261 -9.03 -14.73 -18.60
CA TRP A 261 -8.02 -15.74 -18.33
C TRP A 261 -7.02 -15.26 -17.26
N PHE A 262 -6.51 -14.02 -17.37
CA PHE A 262 -5.57 -13.46 -16.40
C PHE A 262 -6.20 -13.28 -15.02
N TYR A 263 -7.47 -12.87 -14.97
CA TYR A 263 -8.25 -12.77 -13.74
C TYR A 263 -8.40 -14.14 -13.05
N GLU A 264 -8.75 -15.19 -13.80
CA GLU A 264 -8.90 -16.54 -13.28
C GLU A 264 -7.56 -17.12 -12.81
N PHE A 265 -6.49 -16.88 -13.58
CA PHE A 265 -5.14 -17.37 -13.33
C PHE A 265 -4.50 -16.73 -12.08
N SER A 266 -4.68 -15.43 -11.88
CA SER A 266 -3.97 -14.65 -10.85
C SER A 266 -4.53 -14.90 -9.45
N GLN A 267 -3.63 -14.89 -8.46
CA GLN A 267 -3.96 -14.89 -7.03
C GLN A 267 -3.17 -13.81 -6.27
N PRO A 268 -3.66 -13.33 -5.09
CA PRO A 268 -2.92 -12.39 -4.27
C PRO A 268 -1.50 -12.90 -3.94
N GLY A 269 -0.51 -12.03 -4.11
CA GLY A 269 0.90 -12.37 -3.90
C GLY A 269 1.63 -12.90 -5.14
N ASP A 270 0.96 -13.13 -6.28
CA ASP A 270 1.64 -13.42 -7.54
C ASP A 270 2.53 -12.25 -7.97
N VAL A 271 3.66 -12.54 -8.60
CA VAL A 271 4.61 -11.53 -9.05
C VAL A 271 4.19 -10.94 -10.39
N PHE A 272 4.24 -9.62 -10.49
CA PHE A 272 4.01 -8.88 -11.74
C PHE A 272 5.11 -7.85 -11.95
N GLU A 273 5.93 -8.00 -12.98
CA GLU A 273 7.00 -7.08 -13.30
C GLU A 273 6.64 -6.22 -14.51
N VAL A 274 6.95 -4.91 -14.45
CA VAL A 274 6.82 -3.96 -15.56
C VAL A 274 8.21 -3.46 -15.95
N ARG A 275 8.52 -3.54 -17.25
CA ARG A 275 9.84 -3.18 -17.81
C ARG A 275 9.71 -2.20 -18.97
N ASN A 276 10.81 -1.47 -19.21
CA ASN A 276 11.03 -0.64 -20.40
C ASN A 276 10.01 0.48 -20.59
N THR A 277 9.32 0.92 -19.54
CA THR A 277 8.50 2.13 -19.57
C THR A 277 9.36 3.37 -19.27
N GLY A 278 8.88 4.55 -19.68
CA GLY A 278 9.57 5.83 -19.38
C GLY A 278 9.17 6.46 -18.05
N GLY A 279 8.40 5.75 -17.20
CA GLY A 279 7.94 6.28 -15.91
C GLY A 279 9.01 6.22 -14.83
N GLU A 280 8.77 6.95 -13.74
CA GLU A 280 9.56 6.81 -12.52
C GLU A 280 9.41 5.41 -11.93
N PRO A 281 10.45 4.86 -11.29
CA PRO A 281 10.36 3.56 -10.66
C PRO A 281 9.21 3.45 -9.65
N LEU A 282 8.61 2.27 -9.57
CA LEU A 282 7.55 1.98 -8.61
C LEU A 282 8.02 2.21 -7.17
N PRO A 283 7.43 3.16 -6.43
CA PRO A 283 7.84 3.41 -5.06
C PRO A 283 7.33 2.30 -4.12
N ILE A 284 8.07 2.07 -3.04
CA ILE A 284 7.78 1.01 -2.06
C ILE A 284 6.35 1.12 -1.50
N TRP A 285 5.88 2.34 -1.19
CA TRP A 285 4.54 2.59 -0.60
C TRP A 285 3.38 2.30 -1.59
N GLN A 286 3.67 2.07 -2.86
CA GLN A 286 2.70 1.66 -3.87
C GLN A 286 2.73 0.16 -4.20
N ASN A 287 3.20 -0.67 -3.31
CA ASN A 287 3.40 -2.11 -3.53
C ASN A 287 4.71 -2.44 -4.28
N GLY A 288 5.73 -1.59 -4.09
CA GLY A 288 7.06 -1.73 -4.70
C GLY A 288 8.10 -2.41 -3.81
N ASP A 289 7.69 -3.21 -2.84
CA ASP A 289 8.55 -3.87 -1.85
C ASP A 289 9.70 -4.65 -2.51
N TRP A 290 9.41 -5.38 -3.59
CA TRP A 290 10.38 -6.18 -4.33
C TRP A 290 11.35 -5.35 -5.20
N GLY A 291 11.06 -4.09 -5.42
CA GLY A 291 11.95 -3.14 -6.11
C GLY A 291 13.07 -2.62 -5.22
N VAL A 292 12.97 -2.76 -3.90
CA VAL A 292 14.00 -2.34 -2.95
C VAL A 292 15.15 -3.38 -2.93
N PRO A 293 16.40 -2.99 -3.22
CA PRO A 293 17.55 -3.87 -3.12
C PRO A 293 17.66 -4.49 -1.73
N TRP A 294 18.13 -5.74 -1.66
CA TRP A 294 18.12 -6.50 -0.40
C TRP A 294 18.94 -5.86 0.73
N ASP A 295 20.09 -5.30 0.41
CA ASP A 295 20.95 -4.58 1.37
C ASP A 295 20.21 -3.37 1.98
N LYS A 296 19.46 -2.65 1.16
CA LYS A 296 18.61 -1.53 1.61
C LYS A 296 17.40 -1.99 2.38
N TRP A 297 16.79 -3.12 1.96
CA TRP A 297 15.70 -3.74 2.71
C TRP A 297 16.12 -4.11 4.13
N LEU A 298 17.29 -4.71 4.28
CA LEU A 298 17.86 -5.03 5.58
C LEU A 298 18.03 -3.79 6.48
N GLY A 299 18.40 -2.65 5.91
CA GLY A 299 18.52 -1.37 6.62
C GLY A 299 17.19 -0.78 7.14
N GLY A 300 16.05 -1.30 6.72
CA GLY A 300 14.73 -0.90 7.21
C GLY A 300 14.29 -1.63 8.49
N SER A 301 15.04 -2.64 8.94
CA SER A 301 14.79 -3.31 10.22
C SER A 301 15.20 -2.43 11.40
N ALA A 302 14.42 -2.45 12.47
CA ALA A 302 14.73 -1.75 13.70
C ALA A 302 15.76 -2.51 14.59
N LEU A 303 16.17 -3.71 14.17
CA LEU A 303 17.15 -4.54 14.87
C LEU A 303 18.57 -4.46 14.29
N ARG A 304 18.79 -3.58 13.32
CA ARG A 304 20.08 -3.40 12.64
C ARG A 304 20.61 -1.98 12.80
#